data_faf8941e929f3fd18ee7ac85659332fc
#
_entry.id   faf8941e929f3fd18ee7ac85659332fc
#
_cell.length_a   1.000
_cell.length_b   1.000
_cell.length_c   1.000
_cell.angle_alpha   90.00
_cell.angle_beta   90.00
_cell.angle_gamma   90.00
#
_symmetry.space_group_name_H-M   'P 1'
#
loop_
_entity.id
_entity.type
_entity.pdbx_description
1 polymer ?
#
loop_
_entity_poly.entity_id
_entity_poly.type
_entity_poly.pdbx_seq_one_letter_code
_entity_poly.pdbx_strand_id
1 'polypeptide(L)'
;MEKRKFRIVVVMAFGVTLLAASVLDGSVSSTELAMLQGAMRELRRTDNLEFSYENILAEKGTSKSEKAVIWADTLSGSWVGEYYITDEDGTRRYLKKFCDGESVYEYVEWSGEWELLEEEEDSIPYFSQITDLPYDDDDILDIRLEQQGNLQEISYEFTTEYMEKQNRRRIQMLEDYYKNYQRLQTSDESQEQIELAAEQYRQTSEEKETVVCHIDPMGVMQDFCSVLTLSVPEIIYDDAGGQTLGAEAESIYETKIKIHRYNQDVVLNKIEQCRREVLYYQ
;
A
#
# COMPACT_ATOMS: atom_id res chain seq x y z
N MET A 1 -2.92 -26.29 27.74
CA MET A 1 -2.68 -24.85 27.52
C MET A 1 -1.80 -24.76 26.27
N GLU A 2 -2.41 -24.64 25.12
CA GLU A 2 -1.68 -24.45 23.84
C GLU A 2 -1.20 -22.99 23.79
N LYS A 3 0.13 -22.85 23.71
CA LYS A 3 0.74 -21.56 23.41
C LYS A 3 0.38 -21.21 21.96
N ARG A 4 -0.59 -20.34 21.76
CA ARG A 4 -0.83 -19.68 20.47
C ARG A 4 0.44 -18.93 20.12
N LYS A 5 1.18 -19.47 19.14
CA LYS A 5 2.26 -18.75 18.48
C LYS A 5 1.64 -17.59 17.74
N PHE A 6 1.70 -16.40 18.30
CA PHE A 6 1.44 -15.16 17.60
C PHE A 6 2.58 -15.00 16.57
N ARG A 7 2.32 -15.44 15.35
CA ARG A 7 3.13 -15.02 14.21
C ARG A 7 2.70 -13.58 13.91
N ILE A 8 3.48 -12.62 14.37
CA ILE A 8 3.41 -11.25 13.87
C ILE A 8 3.94 -11.33 12.44
N VAL A 9 3.05 -11.57 11.49
CA VAL A 9 3.33 -11.30 10.10
C VAL A 9 3.28 -9.77 10.02
N VAL A 10 4.45 -9.15 9.97
CA VAL A 10 4.58 -7.75 9.63
C VAL A 10 4.13 -7.64 8.19
N VAL A 11 2.81 -7.47 8.00
CA VAL A 11 2.28 -6.95 6.75
C VAL A 11 2.68 -5.49 6.78
N MET A 12 3.90 -5.22 6.31
CA MET A 12 4.21 -3.87 5.96
C MET A 12 3.32 -3.54 4.77
N ALA A 13 2.16 -2.93 5.06
CA ALA A 13 1.53 -2.08 4.09
C ALA A 13 2.62 -1.05 3.76
N PHE A 14 3.29 -1.22 2.62
CA PHE A 14 4.23 -0.25 2.11
C PHE A 14 3.45 0.98 1.67
N GLY A 15 2.85 1.66 2.64
CA GLY A 15 2.44 3.03 2.47
C GLY A 15 3.73 3.83 2.31
N VAL A 16 4.15 4.09 1.09
CA VAL A 16 5.17 5.07 0.82
C VAL A 16 4.57 6.43 1.19
N THR A 17 4.68 6.81 2.45
CA THR A 17 4.37 8.17 2.91
C THR A 17 5.47 9.07 2.37
N LEU A 18 5.28 9.57 1.16
CA LEU A 18 6.16 10.53 0.52
C LEU A 18 5.77 11.93 0.96
N LEU A 19 6.59 12.50 1.81
CA LEU A 19 6.65 13.95 1.98
C LEU A 19 7.06 14.57 0.63
N ALA A 20 6.09 15.14 -0.07
CA ALA A 20 6.28 15.90 -1.29
C ALA A 20 7.12 17.14 -0.97
N ALA A 21 8.43 17.06 -1.23
CA ALA A 21 9.23 18.25 -1.41
C ALA A 21 9.06 18.69 -2.86
N SER A 22 8.17 19.65 -3.11
CA SER A 22 8.05 20.32 -4.40
C SER A 22 9.28 21.17 -4.64
N VAL A 23 10.26 20.61 -5.33
CA VAL A 23 11.31 21.40 -5.97
C VAL A 23 10.85 21.63 -7.41
N LEU A 24 10.48 22.87 -7.70
CA LEU A 24 10.30 23.39 -9.05
C LEU A 24 11.69 23.49 -9.70
N ASP A 25 12.16 22.41 -10.30
CA ASP A 25 13.29 22.47 -11.21
C ASP A 25 12.79 22.21 -12.63
N GLY A 26 13.22 23.04 -13.57
CA GLY A 26 12.65 23.17 -14.90
C GLY A 26 13.07 22.06 -15.89
N SER A 27 12.86 20.80 -15.55
CA SER A 27 12.92 19.70 -16.51
C SER A 27 11.65 19.68 -17.36
N VAL A 28 11.78 19.55 -18.66
CA VAL A 28 10.66 19.44 -19.60
C VAL A 28 10.08 18.04 -19.42
N SER A 29 9.04 17.94 -18.60
CA SER A 29 8.27 16.69 -18.43
C SER A 29 7.78 16.20 -19.79
N SER A 30 7.88 14.88 -20.05
CA SER A 30 7.29 14.29 -21.25
C SER A 30 5.76 14.53 -21.25
N THR A 31 5.16 14.56 -22.45
CA THR A 31 3.69 14.77 -22.57
C THR A 31 2.92 13.70 -21.79
N GLU A 32 3.41 12.49 -21.81
CA GLU A 32 2.84 11.30 -21.13
C GLU A 32 2.90 11.46 -19.62
N LEU A 33 4.04 11.90 -19.07
CA LEU A 33 4.17 12.15 -17.64
C LEU A 33 3.31 13.34 -17.19
N ALA A 34 3.23 14.40 -17.99
CA ALA A 34 2.36 15.53 -17.71
C ALA A 34 0.87 15.12 -17.67
N MET A 35 0.46 14.17 -18.52
CA MET A 35 -0.89 13.61 -18.54
C MET A 35 -1.15 12.78 -17.27
N LEU A 36 -0.22 11.90 -16.88
CA LEU A 36 -0.32 11.11 -15.66
C LEU A 36 -0.42 12.01 -14.42
N GLN A 37 0.46 13.01 -14.30
CA GLN A 37 0.42 14.00 -13.23
C GLN A 37 -0.88 14.82 -13.23
N GLY A 38 -1.44 15.07 -14.41
CA GLY A 38 -2.76 15.69 -14.57
C GLY A 38 -3.87 14.83 -13.96
N ALA A 39 -3.91 13.55 -14.32
CA ALA A 39 -4.93 12.61 -13.84
C ALA A 39 -4.85 12.41 -12.30
N MET A 40 -3.66 12.31 -11.74
CA MET A 40 -3.48 12.23 -10.29
C MET A 40 -3.91 13.50 -9.56
N ARG A 41 -3.64 14.68 -10.15
CA ARG A 41 -4.14 15.96 -9.60
C ARG A 41 -5.66 16.06 -9.62
N GLU A 42 -6.32 15.54 -10.66
CA GLU A 42 -7.79 15.53 -10.72
C GLU A 42 -8.38 14.59 -9.65
N LEU A 43 -7.78 13.41 -9.41
CA LEU A 43 -8.17 12.55 -8.30
C LEU A 43 -8.02 13.24 -6.94
N ARG A 44 -6.92 13.94 -6.71
CA ARG A 44 -6.67 14.69 -5.47
C ARG A 44 -7.70 15.80 -5.22
N ARG A 45 -8.35 16.30 -6.27
CA ARG A 45 -9.38 17.35 -6.21
C ARG A 45 -10.79 16.81 -6.06
N THR A 46 -10.99 15.49 -6.07
CA THR A 46 -12.31 14.92 -5.84
C THR A 46 -12.71 15.10 -4.39
N ASP A 47 -13.97 15.45 -4.14
CA ASP A 47 -14.47 15.66 -2.78
C ASP A 47 -14.70 14.33 -2.06
N ASN A 48 -15.06 13.29 -2.80
CA ASN A 48 -15.23 11.94 -2.28
C ASN A 48 -14.95 10.88 -3.34
N LEU A 49 -14.57 9.68 -2.91
CA LEU A 49 -14.04 8.62 -3.75
C LEU A 49 -14.44 7.24 -3.22
N GLU A 50 -14.87 6.34 -4.12
CA GLU A 50 -14.94 4.90 -3.88
C GLU A 50 -13.94 4.18 -4.78
N PHE A 51 -13.05 3.42 -4.19
CA PHE A 51 -12.07 2.62 -4.94
C PHE A 51 -11.84 1.26 -4.29
N SER A 52 -11.42 0.30 -5.09
CA SER A 52 -10.90 -0.97 -4.58
C SER A 52 -9.39 -1.01 -4.70
N TYR A 53 -8.79 -1.68 -3.74
CA TYR A 53 -7.38 -1.99 -3.70
C TYR A 53 -7.21 -3.49 -3.64
N GLU A 54 -6.24 -4.03 -4.36
CA GLU A 54 -5.83 -5.42 -4.28
C GLU A 54 -4.30 -5.48 -4.29
N ASN A 55 -3.73 -6.11 -3.28
CA ASN A 55 -2.31 -6.41 -3.20
C ASN A 55 -2.11 -7.92 -3.18
N ILE A 56 -1.23 -8.42 -4.03
CA ILE A 56 -0.90 -9.83 -4.13
C ILE A 56 0.61 -9.96 -3.97
N LEU A 57 1.02 -10.74 -2.99
CA LEU A 57 2.39 -11.21 -2.85
C LEU A 57 2.44 -12.67 -3.30
N ALA A 58 3.22 -12.96 -4.33
CA ALA A 58 3.49 -14.32 -4.78
C ALA A 58 4.97 -14.66 -4.54
N GLU A 59 5.18 -15.74 -3.81
CA GLU A 59 6.49 -16.30 -3.45
C GLU A 59 6.45 -17.83 -3.58
N LYS A 60 7.36 -18.45 -4.34
CA LYS A 60 7.56 -19.91 -4.40
C LYS A 60 6.28 -20.76 -4.57
N GLY A 61 5.30 -20.27 -5.31
CA GLY A 61 4.05 -21.01 -5.54
C GLY A 61 3.03 -20.89 -4.41
N THR A 62 3.31 -20.10 -3.36
CA THR A 62 2.32 -19.59 -2.40
C THR A 62 1.93 -18.18 -2.76
N SER A 63 0.74 -17.76 -2.34
CA SER A 63 0.32 -16.38 -2.52
C SER A 63 -0.47 -15.90 -1.31
N LYS A 64 -0.20 -14.65 -0.93
CA LYS A 64 -0.97 -13.90 0.03
C LYS A 64 -1.66 -12.77 -0.69
N SER A 65 -2.90 -12.48 -0.36
CA SER A 65 -3.61 -11.35 -0.95
C SER A 65 -4.38 -10.56 0.09
N GLU A 66 -4.38 -9.25 -0.13
CA GLU A 66 -5.25 -8.31 0.58
C GLU A 66 -6.08 -7.57 -0.44
N LYS A 67 -7.39 -7.54 -0.25
CA LYS A 67 -8.33 -6.76 -1.04
C LYS A 67 -9.08 -5.83 -0.12
N ALA A 68 -9.25 -4.58 -0.53
CA ALA A 68 -10.07 -3.63 0.19
C ALA A 68 -11.02 -2.89 -0.74
N VAL A 69 -12.15 -2.45 -0.20
CA VAL A 69 -13.00 -1.43 -0.82
C VAL A 69 -13.03 -0.25 0.16
N ILE A 70 -12.65 0.91 -0.33
CA ILE A 70 -12.51 2.13 0.45
C ILE A 70 -13.51 3.16 -0.06
N TRP A 71 -14.27 3.75 0.87
CA TRP A 71 -15.11 4.93 0.65
C TRP A 71 -14.47 6.06 1.45
N ALA A 72 -14.08 7.13 0.79
CA ALA A 72 -13.35 8.23 1.40
C ALA A 72 -14.00 9.58 1.09
N ASP A 73 -14.09 10.42 2.10
CA ASP A 73 -14.34 11.86 2.01
C ASP A 73 -12.97 12.56 2.13
N THR A 74 -12.46 13.06 1.02
CA THR A 74 -11.13 13.66 0.95
C THR A 74 -11.07 15.03 1.60
N LEU A 75 -12.21 15.68 1.81
CA LEU A 75 -12.29 17.01 2.45
C LEU A 75 -12.18 16.90 3.98
N SER A 76 -12.84 15.91 4.57
CA SER A 76 -12.80 15.69 6.02
C SER A 76 -11.73 14.70 6.48
N GLY A 77 -11.12 13.95 5.55
CA GLY A 77 -10.24 12.83 5.88
C GLY A 77 -10.97 11.59 6.40
N SER A 78 -12.32 11.60 6.44
CA SER A 78 -13.08 10.45 6.91
C SER A 78 -13.14 9.34 5.86
N TRP A 79 -13.04 8.08 6.29
CA TRP A 79 -13.14 6.94 5.39
C TRP A 79 -13.71 5.70 6.04
N VAL A 80 -14.21 4.78 5.21
CA VAL A 80 -14.60 3.41 5.57
C VAL A 80 -13.82 2.44 4.71
N GLY A 81 -13.26 1.39 5.30
CA GLY A 81 -12.58 0.32 4.58
C GLY A 81 -13.16 -1.04 4.94
N GLU A 82 -13.44 -1.86 3.93
CA GLU A 82 -13.78 -3.26 4.08
C GLU A 82 -12.66 -4.10 3.46
N TYR A 83 -11.98 -4.92 4.29
CA TYR A 83 -10.77 -5.65 3.94
C TYR A 83 -11.01 -7.16 3.92
N TYR A 84 -10.47 -7.82 2.93
CA TYR A 84 -10.51 -9.27 2.76
C TYR A 84 -9.08 -9.76 2.59
N ILE A 85 -8.55 -10.40 3.62
CA ILE A 85 -7.17 -10.88 3.67
C ILE A 85 -7.20 -12.39 3.49
N THR A 86 -6.36 -12.91 2.59
CA THR A 86 -6.11 -14.34 2.41
C THR A 86 -4.64 -14.60 2.69
N ASP A 87 -4.36 -15.35 3.74
CA ASP A 87 -3.00 -15.74 4.14
C ASP A 87 -2.47 -16.88 3.25
N GLU A 88 -1.19 -17.19 3.32
CA GLU A 88 -0.50 -18.22 2.53
C GLU A 88 -1.08 -19.63 2.70
N ASP A 89 -1.65 -19.94 3.87
CA ASP A 89 -2.33 -21.20 4.17
C ASP A 89 -3.79 -21.24 3.66
N GLY A 90 -4.26 -20.18 3.01
CA GLY A 90 -5.63 -20.00 2.52
C GLY A 90 -6.62 -19.55 3.59
N THR A 91 -6.17 -19.25 4.82
CA THR A 91 -7.02 -18.66 5.86
C THR A 91 -7.51 -17.29 5.41
N ARG A 92 -8.80 -17.06 5.54
CA ARG A 92 -9.46 -15.80 5.16
C ARG A 92 -9.89 -15.03 6.39
N ARG A 93 -9.62 -13.72 6.37
CA ARG A 93 -10.05 -12.77 7.41
C ARG A 93 -10.79 -11.61 6.76
N TYR A 94 -11.81 -11.13 7.43
CA TYR A 94 -12.53 -9.92 7.10
C TYR A 94 -12.28 -8.89 8.20
N LEU A 95 -12.00 -7.66 7.80
CA LEU A 95 -11.87 -6.52 8.71
C LEU A 95 -12.70 -5.38 8.16
N LYS A 96 -13.33 -4.60 9.04
CA LYS A 96 -14.03 -3.37 8.68
C LYS A 96 -13.52 -2.25 9.56
N LYS A 97 -13.03 -1.18 8.95
CA LYS A 97 -12.48 -0.02 9.65
C LYS A 97 -13.22 1.24 9.27
N PHE A 98 -13.25 2.19 10.18
CA PHE A 98 -13.81 3.52 9.99
C PHE A 98 -12.88 4.56 10.60
N CYS A 99 -12.62 5.65 9.87
CA CYS A 99 -11.95 6.84 10.37
C CYS A 99 -12.91 8.02 10.31
N ASP A 100 -13.01 8.79 11.39
CA ASP A 100 -13.82 10.00 11.43
C ASP A 100 -13.06 11.27 10.98
N GLY A 101 -11.78 11.11 10.59
CA GLY A 101 -10.83 12.16 10.23
C GLY A 101 -9.81 12.45 11.33
N GLU A 102 -9.94 11.87 12.52
CA GLU A 102 -9.02 12.04 13.66
C GLU A 102 -8.69 10.70 14.33
N SER A 103 -9.63 9.77 14.34
CA SER A 103 -9.52 8.49 15.05
C SER A 103 -9.95 7.33 14.17
N VAL A 104 -9.26 6.20 14.27
CA VAL A 104 -9.57 4.98 13.53
C VAL A 104 -10.23 3.96 14.47
N TYR A 105 -11.28 3.34 13.99
CA TYR A 105 -12.06 2.32 14.69
C TYR A 105 -12.09 1.04 13.87
N GLU A 106 -12.00 -0.12 14.51
CA GLU A 106 -12.19 -1.44 13.90
C GLU A 106 -13.47 -2.09 14.43
N TYR A 107 -14.25 -2.67 13.52
CA TYR A 107 -15.43 -3.45 13.89
C TYR A 107 -15.03 -4.87 14.29
N VAL A 108 -15.36 -5.26 15.49
CA VAL A 108 -15.03 -6.56 16.07
C VAL A 108 -16.21 -7.51 15.91
N GLU A 109 -16.15 -8.42 14.95
CA GLU A 109 -17.29 -9.31 14.58
C GLU A 109 -17.86 -10.12 15.75
N TRP A 110 -17.00 -10.64 16.65
CA TRP A 110 -17.46 -11.51 17.73
C TRP A 110 -18.22 -10.78 18.83
N SER A 111 -17.94 -9.48 19.09
CA SER A 111 -18.67 -8.64 20.03
C SER A 111 -19.79 -7.84 19.35
N GLY A 112 -19.66 -7.58 18.05
CA GLY A 112 -20.54 -6.69 17.31
C GLY A 112 -20.31 -5.21 17.61
N GLU A 113 -19.17 -4.85 18.19
CA GLU A 113 -18.83 -3.51 18.67
C GLU A 113 -17.68 -2.90 17.87
N TRP A 114 -17.57 -1.57 17.95
CA TRP A 114 -16.45 -0.84 17.38
C TRP A 114 -15.42 -0.54 18.47
N GLU A 115 -14.16 -0.87 18.22
CA GLU A 115 -13.03 -0.60 19.10
C GLU A 115 -12.12 0.48 18.51
N LEU A 116 -11.69 1.44 19.34
CA LEU A 116 -10.72 2.48 18.96
C LEU A 116 -9.33 1.87 18.78
N LEU A 117 -8.67 2.15 17.67
CA LEU A 117 -7.27 1.79 17.42
C LEU A 117 -6.36 2.98 17.78
N GLU A 118 -5.61 2.85 18.89
CA GLU A 118 -4.81 3.96 19.44
C GLU A 118 -3.56 4.34 18.62
N GLU A 119 -3.06 3.45 17.76
CA GLU A 119 -1.78 3.60 17.05
C GLU A 119 -1.91 3.55 15.52
N GLU A 120 -3.12 3.63 14.96
CA GLU A 120 -3.31 3.56 13.53
C GLU A 120 -3.34 4.96 12.89
N GLU A 121 -2.73 5.08 11.70
CA GLU A 121 -2.76 6.33 10.94
C GLU A 121 -4.19 6.67 10.46
N ASP A 122 -4.59 7.91 10.63
CA ASP A 122 -5.89 8.46 10.21
C ASP A 122 -5.97 8.75 8.70
N SER A 123 -4.85 8.64 7.98
CA SER A 123 -4.78 8.88 6.54
C SER A 123 -5.65 7.91 5.74
N ILE A 124 -6.23 8.38 4.62
CA ILE A 124 -6.98 7.53 3.69
C ILE A 124 -6.06 6.44 3.14
N PRO A 125 -6.34 5.13 3.42
CA PRO A 125 -5.47 4.05 3.00
C PRO A 125 -5.25 4.02 1.48
N TYR A 126 -4.01 3.79 1.05
CA TYR A 126 -3.61 3.64 -0.37
C TYR A 126 -3.85 4.86 -1.28
N PHE A 127 -4.46 5.94 -0.79
CA PHE A 127 -4.80 7.11 -1.58
C PHE A 127 -3.57 7.82 -2.13
N SER A 128 -2.50 7.93 -1.34
CA SER A 128 -1.24 8.53 -1.77
C SER A 128 -0.60 7.80 -2.95
N GLN A 129 -0.82 6.49 -3.10
CA GLN A 129 -0.27 5.71 -4.21
C GLN A 129 -0.82 6.14 -5.58
N ILE A 130 -2.02 6.71 -5.61
CA ILE A 130 -2.69 7.16 -6.84
C ILE A 130 -2.77 8.67 -6.98
N THR A 131 -2.36 9.42 -5.97
CA THR A 131 -2.38 10.88 -5.99
C THR A 131 -1.00 11.51 -5.94
N ASP A 132 -0.02 10.81 -5.43
CA ASP A 132 1.33 11.32 -5.23
C ASP A 132 2.32 10.60 -6.14
N LEU A 133 2.94 11.36 -7.06
CA LEU A 133 4.08 10.87 -7.82
C LEU A 133 5.37 11.23 -7.07
N PRO A 134 6.08 10.23 -6.54
CA PRO A 134 7.31 10.48 -5.82
C PRO A 134 8.56 10.56 -6.70
N TYR A 135 8.38 10.65 -8.02
CA TYR A 135 9.44 10.53 -9.01
C TYR A 135 9.36 11.62 -10.05
N ASP A 136 10.51 11.93 -10.62
CA ASP A 136 10.74 12.88 -11.70
C ASP A 136 10.90 12.16 -13.05
N ASP A 137 11.02 12.91 -14.16
CA ASP A 137 11.25 12.35 -15.49
C ASP A 137 12.49 11.43 -15.54
N ASP A 138 13.54 11.79 -14.81
CA ASP A 138 14.80 11.04 -14.75
C ASP A 138 14.68 9.70 -14.00
N ASP A 139 13.63 9.50 -13.21
CA ASP A 139 13.36 8.25 -12.48
C ASP A 139 12.68 7.20 -13.39
N ILE A 140 12.18 7.58 -14.56
CA ILE A 140 11.45 6.72 -15.50
C ILE A 140 12.37 6.29 -16.64
N LEU A 141 12.48 4.97 -16.84
CA LEU A 141 13.28 4.40 -17.92
C LEU A 141 12.56 4.48 -19.28
N ASP A 142 11.28 4.14 -19.30
CA ASP A 142 10.46 4.10 -20.50
C ASP A 142 9.03 4.45 -20.15
N ILE A 143 8.41 5.36 -20.89
CA ILE A 143 7.00 5.72 -20.74
C ILE A 143 6.32 5.66 -22.09
N ARG A 144 5.16 5.01 -22.16
CA ARG A 144 4.40 4.80 -23.39
C ARG A 144 2.95 5.21 -23.18
N LEU A 145 2.37 5.77 -24.23
CA LEU A 145 0.96 6.09 -24.30
C LEU A 145 0.32 5.29 -25.43
N GLU A 146 -0.71 4.53 -25.11
CA GLU A 146 -1.50 3.77 -26.08
C GLU A 146 -2.97 4.08 -25.94
N GLN A 147 -3.75 3.96 -27.03
CA GLN A 147 -5.19 4.12 -26.99
C GLN A 147 -5.86 2.76 -26.86
N GLN A 148 -6.58 2.53 -25.77
CA GLN A 148 -7.38 1.32 -25.55
C GLN A 148 -8.88 1.62 -25.55
N GLY A 149 -9.53 1.55 -26.73
CA GLY A 149 -10.93 1.90 -26.87
C GLY A 149 -11.15 3.40 -26.63
N ASN A 150 -11.85 3.75 -25.56
CA ASN A 150 -12.06 5.14 -25.13
C ASN A 150 -11.13 5.56 -23.98
N LEU A 151 -10.27 4.66 -23.49
CA LEU A 151 -9.28 4.96 -22.45
C LEU A 151 -7.90 5.19 -23.06
N GLN A 152 -7.10 5.96 -22.37
CA GLN A 152 -5.67 6.13 -22.63
C GLN A 152 -4.91 5.29 -21.60
N GLU A 153 -4.09 4.35 -22.08
CA GLU A 153 -3.19 3.56 -21.26
C GLU A 153 -1.83 4.24 -21.22
N ILE A 154 -1.34 4.50 -20.03
CA ILE A 154 0.04 4.92 -19.78
C ILE A 154 0.74 3.78 -19.08
N SER A 155 1.82 3.29 -19.68
CA SER A 155 2.70 2.28 -19.09
C SER A 155 4.12 2.80 -18.97
N TYR A 156 4.81 2.47 -17.87
CA TYR A 156 6.19 2.88 -17.62
C TYR A 156 6.95 1.91 -16.73
N GLU A 157 8.28 1.98 -16.81
CA GLU A 157 9.22 1.27 -15.95
C GLU A 157 10.11 2.29 -15.24
N PHE A 158 10.59 1.95 -14.06
CA PHE A 158 11.51 2.78 -13.31
C PHE A 158 12.96 2.47 -13.67
N THR A 159 13.82 3.48 -13.52
CA THR A 159 15.27 3.32 -13.65
C THR A 159 15.84 2.51 -12.50
N THR A 160 16.97 1.85 -12.74
CA THR A 160 17.71 1.13 -11.68
C THR A 160 18.08 2.05 -10.51
N GLU A 161 18.46 3.30 -10.81
CA GLU A 161 18.82 4.27 -9.78
C GLU A 161 17.64 4.63 -8.87
N TYR A 162 16.45 4.80 -9.44
CA TYR A 162 15.21 4.98 -8.67
C TYR A 162 14.94 3.77 -7.79
N MET A 163 15.01 2.56 -8.35
CA MET A 163 14.76 1.32 -7.61
C MET A 163 15.74 1.15 -6.44
N GLU A 164 17.03 1.40 -6.64
CA GLU A 164 18.03 1.42 -5.56
C GLU A 164 17.72 2.46 -4.49
N LYS A 165 17.24 3.65 -4.88
CA LYS A 165 16.82 4.70 -3.94
C LYS A 165 15.63 4.24 -3.10
N GLN A 166 14.64 3.56 -3.71
CA GLN A 166 13.49 2.98 -3.00
C GLN A 166 13.92 1.86 -2.05
N ASN A 167 14.81 0.97 -2.48
CA ASN A 167 15.34 -0.10 -1.64
C ASN A 167 16.09 0.46 -0.40
N ARG A 168 16.94 1.46 -0.59
CA ARG A 168 17.59 2.17 0.54
C ARG A 168 16.57 2.78 1.51
N ARG A 169 15.46 3.33 1.00
CA ARG A 169 14.37 3.86 1.85
C ARG A 169 13.68 2.76 2.65
N ARG A 170 13.39 1.59 2.03
CA ARG A 170 12.80 0.42 2.73
C ARG A 170 13.71 -0.04 3.87
N ILE A 171 15.01 -0.18 3.61
CA ILE A 171 16.00 -0.52 4.64
C ILE A 171 15.98 0.51 5.77
N GLN A 172 16.01 1.80 5.45
CA GLN A 172 16.00 2.87 6.45
C GLN A 172 14.73 2.83 7.31
N MET A 173 13.55 2.61 6.71
CA MET A 173 12.29 2.47 7.44
C MET A 173 12.34 1.29 8.42
N LEU A 174 12.87 0.13 8.00
CA LEU A 174 13.06 -1.04 8.86
C LEU A 174 13.99 -0.74 10.03
N GLU A 175 15.10 -0.07 9.78
CA GLU A 175 16.07 0.32 10.81
C GLU A 175 15.47 1.33 11.81
N ASP A 176 14.67 2.27 11.34
CA ASP A 176 14.01 3.27 12.20
C ASP A 176 12.87 2.61 13.01
N TYR A 177 12.13 1.68 12.41
CA TYR A 177 11.17 0.85 13.12
C TYR A 177 11.85 0.03 14.21
N TYR A 178 12.98 -0.62 13.90
CA TYR A 178 13.81 -1.36 14.87
C TYR A 178 14.25 -0.50 16.05
N LYS A 179 14.75 0.72 15.80
CA LYS A 179 15.17 1.65 16.85
C LYS A 179 14.01 2.06 17.76
N ASN A 180 12.82 2.25 17.20
CA ASN A 180 11.63 2.59 17.97
C ASN A 180 11.14 1.40 18.79
N TYR A 181 11.20 0.20 18.23
CA TYR A 181 10.84 -1.06 18.90
C TYR A 181 11.73 -1.34 20.12
N GLN A 182 13.04 -1.09 20.02
CA GLN A 182 13.97 -1.21 21.16
C GLN A 182 13.58 -0.31 22.33
N ARG A 183 13.00 0.87 22.06
CA ARG A 183 12.53 1.80 23.11
C ARG A 183 11.29 1.28 23.85
N LEU A 184 10.48 0.43 23.22
CA LEU A 184 9.24 -0.11 23.79
C LEU A 184 9.45 -1.40 24.60
N GLN A 185 10.68 -1.88 24.79
CA GLN A 185 11.03 -3.11 25.54
C GLN A 185 10.30 -4.37 25.06
N THR A 186 10.11 -4.50 23.76
CA THR A 186 9.50 -5.69 23.15
C THR A 186 10.48 -6.87 23.09
N SER A 187 9.96 -8.09 22.83
CA SER A 187 10.75 -9.33 22.90
C SER A 187 11.93 -9.34 21.92
N ASP A 188 13.07 -9.94 22.31
CA ASP A 188 14.26 -10.11 21.49
C ASP A 188 13.95 -10.80 20.13
N GLU A 189 12.99 -11.74 20.11
CA GLU A 189 12.56 -12.49 18.91
C GLU A 189 12.00 -11.55 17.80
N SER A 190 11.27 -10.49 18.17
CA SER A 190 10.77 -9.51 17.21
C SER A 190 11.88 -8.61 16.65
N GLN A 191 12.92 -8.36 17.41
CA GLN A 191 14.08 -7.57 16.98
C GLN A 191 14.90 -8.32 15.93
N GLU A 192 15.16 -9.61 16.15
CA GLU A 192 15.86 -10.46 15.20
C GLU A 192 15.14 -10.56 13.85
N GLN A 193 13.81 -10.62 13.86
CA GLN A 193 13.01 -10.65 12.63
C GLN A 193 13.13 -9.38 11.80
N ILE A 194 13.11 -8.21 12.44
CA ILE A 194 13.25 -6.91 11.75
C ILE A 194 14.66 -6.77 11.16
N GLU A 195 15.69 -7.16 11.92
CA GLU A 195 17.08 -7.10 11.46
C GLU A 195 17.31 -8.04 10.28
N LEU A 196 16.75 -9.25 10.33
CA LEU A 196 16.82 -10.20 9.23
C LEU A 196 16.09 -9.70 7.97
N ALA A 197 14.92 -9.05 8.12
CA ALA A 197 14.21 -8.44 7.01
C ALA A 197 15.02 -7.29 6.39
N ALA A 198 15.66 -6.45 7.19
CA ALA A 198 16.54 -5.40 6.68
C ALA A 198 17.75 -5.99 5.92
N GLU A 199 18.34 -7.07 6.44
CA GLU A 199 19.46 -7.76 5.78
C GLU A 199 19.02 -8.42 4.46
N GLN A 200 17.80 -8.97 4.39
CA GLN A 200 17.21 -9.51 3.17
C GLN A 200 17.17 -8.44 2.06
N TYR A 201 16.70 -7.22 2.37
CA TYR A 201 16.69 -6.12 1.40
C TYR A 201 18.09 -5.61 1.05
N ARG A 202 19.07 -5.64 1.97
CA ARG A 202 20.48 -5.29 1.63
C ARG A 202 21.11 -6.26 0.64
N GLN A 203 20.63 -7.50 0.60
CA GLN A 203 21.11 -8.56 -0.28
C GLN A 203 20.22 -8.72 -1.55
N THR A 204 19.27 -7.82 -1.80
CA THR A 204 18.47 -7.81 -3.03
C THR A 204 19.39 -7.65 -4.24
N SER A 205 19.33 -8.58 -5.20
CA SER A 205 20.18 -8.61 -6.39
C SER A 205 19.51 -8.03 -7.63
N GLU A 206 18.18 -8.17 -7.76
CA GLU A 206 17.39 -7.66 -8.88
C GLU A 206 16.11 -7.01 -8.36
N GLU A 207 15.79 -5.84 -8.90
CA GLU A 207 14.59 -5.09 -8.56
C GLU A 207 14.06 -4.38 -9.81
N LYS A 208 12.81 -4.68 -10.17
CA LYS A 208 12.13 -4.07 -11.31
C LYS A 208 10.69 -3.75 -10.93
N GLU A 209 10.25 -2.54 -11.24
CA GLU A 209 8.85 -2.16 -11.09
C GLU A 209 8.31 -1.62 -12.42
N THR A 210 7.15 -2.13 -12.82
CA THR A 210 6.39 -1.68 -13.98
C THR A 210 5.03 -1.17 -13.53
N VAL A 211 4.56 -0.08 -14.13
CA VAL A 211 3.27 0.52 -13.81
C VAL A 211 2.43 0.65 -15.07
N VAL A 212 1.14 0.39 -14.95
CA VAL A 212 0.14 0.61 -15.99
C VAL A 212 -1.04 1.36 -15.38
N CYS A 213 -1.46 2.46 -16.03
CA CYS A 213 -2.62 3.25 -15.62
C CYS A 213 -3.55 3.49 -16.79
N HIS A 214 -4.85 3.50 -16.53
CA HIS A 214 -5.86 3.91 -17.52
C HIS A 214 -6.48 5.24 -17.13
N ILE A 215 -6.58 6.14 -18.11
CA ILE A 215 -7.13 7.48 -17.96
C ILE A 215 -8.30 7.64 -18.93
N ASP A 216 -9.42 8.16 -18.45
CA ASP A 216 -10.59 8.39 -19.27
C ASP A 216 -10.46 9.67 -20.14
N PRO A 217 -11.39 9.91 -21.11
CA PRO A 217 -11.35 11.10 -21.96
C PRO A 217 -11.51 12.44 -21.21
N MET A 218 -11.93 12.40 -19.94
CA MET A 218 -12.02 13.58 -19.07
C MET A 218 -10.72 13.84 -18.30
N GLY A 219 -9.72 12.99 -18.47
CA GLY A 219 -8.43 13.10 -17.78
C GLY A 219 -8.44 12.53 -16.36
N VAL A 220 -9.43 11.69 -16.01
CA VAL A 220 -9.53 11.07 -14.68
C VAL A 220 -8.98 9.65 -14.74
N MET A 221 -8.11 9.31 -13.78
CA MET A 221 -7.60 7.95 -13.64
C MET A 221 -8.72 6.98 -13.26
N GLN A 222 -8.79 5.86 -13.98
CA GLN A 222 -9.78 4.82 -13.77
C GLN A 222 -9.20 3.63 -13.00
N ASP A 223 -7.95 3.32 -13.25
CA ASP A 223 -7.22 2.29 -12.53
C ASP A 223 -5.70 2.52 -12.57
N PHE A 224 -5.03 1.78 -11.72
CA PHE A 224 -3.59 1.77 -11.55
C PHE A 224 -3.16 0.34 -11.22
N CYS A 225 -2.14 -0.17 -11.90
CA CYS A 225 -1.54 -1.47 -11.61
C CYS A 225 -0.02 -1.31 -11.55
N SER A 226 0.59 -1.68 -10.43
CA SER A 226 2.04 -1.78 -10.28
C SER A 226 2.43 -3.23 -10.05
N VAL A 227 3.49 -3.68 -10.71
CA VAL A 227 4.10 -4.99 -10.52
C VAL A 227 5.57 -4.79 -10.18
N LEU A 228 5.91 -5.06 -8.93
CA LEU A 228 7.28 -5.04 -8.41
C LEU A 228 7.82 -6.46 -8.34
N THR A 229 8.91 -6.74 -9.02
CA THR A 229 9.64 -8.01 -8.96
C THR A 229 10.95 -7.81 -8.21
N LEU A 230 11.17 -8.61 -7.19
CA LEU A 230 12.38 -8.62 -6.37
C LEU A 230 13.03 -10.00 -6.42
N SER A 231 14.36 -10.05 -6.50
CA SER A 231 15.14 -11.25 -6.23
C SER A 231 15.85 -11.06 -4.90
N VAL A 232 15.33 -11.72 -3.87
CA VAL A 232 15.78 -11.56 -2.48
C VAL A 232 16.09 -12.91 -1.85
N PRO A 233 17.05 -12.99 -0.92
CA PRO A 233 17.29 -14.21 -0.16
C PRO A 233 16.05 -14.61 0.66
N GLU A 234 15.78 -15.90 0.73
CA GLU A 234 14.67 -16.40 1.53
C GLU A 234 15.01 -16.41 3.01
N ILE A 235 14.01 -16.25 3.87
CA ILE A 235 14.14 -16.49 5.30
C ILE A 235 13.82 -17.96 5.56
N ILE A 236 14.84 -18.72 5.99
CA ILE A 236 14.72 -20.13 6.33
C ILE A 236 14.62 -20.27 7.85
N TYR A 237 13.67 -21.08 8.30
CA TYR A 237 13.48 -21.44 9.71
C TYR A 237 14.09 -22.81 9.98
N ASP A 238 14.92 -22.91 11.02
CA ASP A 238 15.41 -24.19 11.51
C ASP A 238 14.40 -24.86 12.48
N ASP A 239 14.67 -26.11 12.86
CA ASP A 239 13.82 -26.89 13.76
C ASP A 239 13.75 -26.30 15.19
N ALA A 240 14.70 -25.46 15.57
CA ALA A 240 14.74 -24.76 16.86
C ALA A 240 14.03 -23.40 16.83
N GLY A 241 13.57 -22.95 15.64
CA GLY A 241 12.93 -21.65 15.41
C GLY A 241 13.91 -20.52 15.10
N GLY A 242 15.22 -20.84 14.92
CA GLY A 242 16.22 -19.89 14.43
C GLY A 242 15.93 -19.50 12.98
N GLN A 243 16.33 -18.29 12.60
CA GLN A 243 16.10 -17.73 11.28
C GLN A 243 17.42 -17.41 10.59
N THR A 244 17.55 -17.77 9.31
CA THR A 244 18.73 -17.47 8.49
C THR A 244 18.33 -17.11 7.08
N LEU A 245 19.20 -16.39 6.36
CA LEU A 245 19.01 -16.14 4.93
C LEU A 245 19.47 -17.37 4.13
N GLY A 246 18.62 -17.78 3.19
CA GLY A 246 18.83 -18.89 2.28
C GLY A 246 19.26 -18.46 0.88
N ALA A 247 18.86 -19.24 -0.12
CA ALA A 247 19.10 -18.92 -1.51
C ALA A 247 18.18 -17.77 -1.97
N GLU A 248 18.59 -17.06 -3.02
CA GLU A 248 17.73 -16.07 -3.66
C GLU A 248 16.48 -16.71 -4.26
N ALA A 249 15.36 -16.02 -4.10
CA ALA A 249 14.07 -16.37 -4.71
C ALA A 249 13.40 -15.12 -5.28
N GLU A 250 12.62 -15.32 -6.34
CA GLU A 250 11.79 -14.28 -6.90
C GLU A 250 10.53 -14.08 -6.06
N SER A 251 10.28 -12.83 -5.71
CA SER A 251 9.05 -12.37 -5.07
C SER A 251 8.38 -11.34 -5.97
N ILE A 252 7.09 -11.53 -6.23
CA ILE A 252 6.29 -10.64 -7.06
C ILE A 252 5.22 -9.98 -6.20
N TYR A 253 5.25 -8.65 -6.18
CA TYR A 253 4.25 -7.81 -5.52
C TYR A 253 3.40 -7.14 -6.59
N GLU A 254 2.14 -7.48 -6.67
CA GLU A 254 1.20 -6.85 -7.59
C GLU A 254 0.21 -5.99 -6.80
N THR A 255 0.16 -4.71 -7.11
CA THR A 255 -0.80 -3.75 -6.54
C THR A 255 -1.75 -3.28 -7.62
N LYS A 256 -3.05 -3.42 -7.38
CA LYS A 256 -4.12 -2.95 -8.27
C LYS A 256 -5.04 -2.02 -7.52
N ILE A 257 -5.30 -0.85 -8.09
CA ILE A 257 -6.28 0.10 -7.58
C ILE A 257 -7.27 0.40 -8.71
N LYS A 258 -8.56 0.35 -8.42
CA LYS A 258 -9.61 0.66 -9.37
C LYS A 258 -10.59 1.66 -8.78
N ILE A 259 -10.79 2.77 -9.48
CA ILE A 259 -11.74 3.80 -9.12
C ILE A 259 -13.13 3.36 -9.58
N HIS A 260 -14.09 3.32 -8.66
CA HIS A 260 -15.47 2.96 -8.96
C HIS A 260 -16.36 4.16 -9.09
N ARG A 261 -16.17 5.16 -8.20
CA ARG A 261 -17.00 6.38 -8.13
C ARG A 261 -16.19 7.53 -7.58
N TYR A 262 -16.51 8.72 -8.00
CA TYR A 262 -16.01 9.97 -7.43
C TYR A 262 -17.10 11.06 -7.47
N ASN A 263 -17.07 11.98 -6.52
CA ASN A 263 -18.00 13.08 -6.35
C ASN A 263 -19.48 12.63 -6.35
N GLN A 264 -19.78 11.54 -5.60
CA GLN A 264 -21.15 10.98 -5.53
C GLN A 264 -21.64 10.86 -4.08
N ASP A 265 -22.88 11.27 -3.82
CA ASP A 265 -23.51 11.22 -2.49
C ASP A 265 -23.55 9.82 -1.88
N VAL A 266 -23.57 8.76 -2.69
CA VAL A 266 -23.58 7.38 -2.19
C VAL A 266 -22.34 7.05 -1.38
N VAL A 267 -21.18 7.65 -1.71
CA VAL A 267 -19.93 7.50 -0.96
C VAL A 267 -20.08 8.11 0.44
N LEU A 268 -20.53 9.35 0.50
CA LEU A 268 -20.76 10.05 1.78
C LEU A 268 -21.82 9.36 2.64
N ASN A 269 -22.88 8.80 2.04
CA ASN A 269 -23.91 8.06 2.74
C ASN A 269 -23.36 6.80 3.42
N LYS A 270 -22.39 6.09 2.79
CA LYS A 270 -21.72 4.91 3.39
C LYS A 270 -20.88 5.32 4.60
N ILE A 271 -20.13 6.41 4.51
CA ILE A 271 -19.32 6.96 5.60
C ILE A 271 -20.22 7.37 6.78
N GLU A 272 -21.29 8.12 6.50
CA GLU A 272 -22.23 8.58 7.52
C GLU A 272 -22.98 7.43 8.20
N GLN A 273 -23.29 6.36 7.48
CA GLN A 273 -23.84 5.15 8.08
C GLN A 273 -22.89 4.55 9.13
N CYS A 274 -21.61 4.37 8.79
CA CYS A 274 -20.63 3.83 9.72
C CYS A 274 -20.39 4.77 10.92
N ARG A 275 -20.36 6.08 10.69
CA ARG A 275 -20.27 7.09 11.76
C ARG A 275 -21.37 6.93 12.79
N ARG A 276 -22.64 6.70 12.36
CA ARG A 276 -23.77 6.47 13.26
C ARG A 276 -23.64 5.14 14.01
N GLU A 277 -23.13 4.09 13.37
CA GLU A 277 -22.86 2.81 14.02
C GLU A 277 -21.84 3.01 15.15
N VAL A 278 -20.71 3.67 14.90
CA VAL A 278 -19.67 3.95 15.92
C VAL A 278 -20.24 4.76 17.09
N LEU A 279 -20.96 5.86 16.80
CA LEU A 279 -21.56 6.72 17.84
C LEU A 279 -22.65 6.01 18.69
N TYR A 280 -23.27 4.96 18.16
CA TYR A 280 -24.25 4.19 18.92
C TYR A 280 -23.60 3.29 19.97
N TYR A 281 -22.35 2.86 19.77
CA TYR A 281 -21.60 1.98 20.66
C TYR A 281 -20.63 2.73 21.61
N GLN A 282 -20.46 4.03 21.45
CA GLN A 282 -19.76 4.91 22.42
C GLN A 282 -20.72 5.41 23.50
#